data_b96d6b255c9397da934767e52a001df9
#
_entry.id   b96d6b255c9397da934767e52a001df9
#
_cell.length_a   1.000
_cell.length_b   1.000
_cell.length_c   1.000
_cell.angle_alpha   90.00
_cell.angle_beta   90.00
_cell.angle_gamma   90.00
#
_symmetry.space_group_name_H-M   'P 1'
#
loop_
_entity.id
_entity.type
_entity.pdbx_description
1 polymer ?
#
loop_
_entity_poly.entity_id
_entity_poly.type
_entity_poly.pdbx_seq_one_letter_code
_entity_poly.pdbx_strand_id
1 'polypeptide(L)'
;AQQRNRMHGPSYAPEHFGRLASDGPGQESDISDTFDFQPWVSERPVQFEGVQVTPFPVVHPAAESHALRVEEYGTGRVITYSGDTGYSESLIRAAAGADIFLCEAAWGPTADGRPADMHLSGAEAGRIAREAGVKTLVVVHIQPWTDTAATAAAAAAEFGGEVIIGEAGAVFEV
;
A
#
# COMPACT_ATOMS: atom_id res chain seq x y z
N ALA A 1 34.70 2.04 -2.92
CA ALA A 1 33.46 2.67 -3.40
C ALA A 1 32.41 2.52 -2.28
N GLN A 2 31.70 3.59 -1.96
CA GLN A 2 30.61 3.54 -0.99
C GLN A 2 29.48 2.68 -1.59
N GLN A 3 28.93 1.76 -0.81
CA GLN A 3 27.81 0.93 -1.27
C GLN A 3 26.55 1.80 -1.36
N ARG A 4 25.94 1.88 -2.55
CA ARG A 4 24.68 2.58 -2.75
C ARG A 4 23.50 1.77 -2.22
N ASN A 5 22.49 2.44 -1.69
CA ASN A 5 21.28 1.80 -1.22
C ASN A 5 20.37 1.47 -2.42
N ARG A 6 19.90 0.22 -2.50
CA ARG A 6 18.86 -0.12 -3.50
C ARG A 6 17.56 0.58 -3.15
N MET A 7 16.96 1.21 -4.14
CA MET A 7 15.70 1.91 -4.02
C MET A 7 14.78 1.46 -5.14
N HIS A 8 13.59 0.98 -4.79
CA HIS A 8 12.55 0.67 -5.75
C HIS A 8 11.36 1.60 -5.53
N GLY A 9 10.74 2.07 -6.61
CA GLY A 9 9.63 3.00 -6.54
C GLY A 9 9.03 3.32 -7.90
N PRO A 10 8.06 4.23 -7.96
CA PRO A 10 7.54 4.79 -9.20
C PRO A 10 8.66 5.39 -10.05
N SER A 11 8.49 5.35 -11.37
CA SER A 11 9.55 5.78 -12.32
C SER A 11 10.01 7.23 -12.12
N TYR A 12 9.14 8.09 -11.60
CA TYR A 12 9.45 9.50 -11.30
C TYR A 12 10.16 9.75 -9.96
N ALA A 13 10.34 8.71 -9.13
CA ALA A 13 10.89 8.87 -7.78
C ALA A 13 12.27 9.53 -7.72
N PRO A 14 13.25 9.25 -8.61
CA PRO A 14 14.56 9.91 -8.58
C PRO A 14 14.45 11.42 -8.74
N GLU A 15 13.68 11.89 -9.73
CA GLU A 15 13.45 13.31 -9.96
C GLU A 15 12.75 13.96 -8.75
N HIS A 16 11.72 13.30 -8.21
CA HIS A 16 11.00 13.81 -7.06
C HIS A 16 11.90 13.96 -5.83
N PHE A 17 12.69 12.93 -5.49
CA PHE A 17 13.63 12.99 -4.38
C PHE A 17 14.80 13.94 -4.65
N GLY A 18 15.28 14.04 -5.89
CA GLY A 18 16.27 15.02 -6.28
C GLY A 18 15.81 16.44 -6.04
N ARG A 19 14.56 16.77 -6.32
CA ARG A 19 13.95 18.07 -6.03
C ARG A 19 13.82 18.33 -4.53
N LEU A 20 13.41 17.32 -3.73
CA LEU A 20 13.31 17.41 -2.28
C LEU A 20 14.68 17.60 -1.61
N ALA A 21 15.73 17.01 -2.17
CA ALA A 21 17.10 17.11 -1.66
C ALA A 21 17.84 18.37 -2.14
N SER A 22 17.24 19.20 -2.98
CA SER A 22 17.88 20.39 -3.54
C SER A 22 17.90 21.56 -2.57
N ASP A 23 18.88 22.46 -2.75
CA ASP A 23 19.06 23.65 -1.91
C ASP A 23 18.10 24.79 -2.24
N GLY A 24 17.28 24.68 -3.28
CA GLY A 24 16.35 25.76 -3.66
C GLY A 24 15.29 25.40 -4.69
N PRO A 25 14.28 26.27 -4.84
CA PRO A 25 13.19 26.06 -5.78
C PRO A 25 13.67 25.89 -7.23
N GLY A 26 13.17 24.87 -7.93
CA GLY A 26 13.50 24.60 -9.33
C GLY A 26 14.87 23.97 -9.54
N GLN A 27 15.58 23.63 -8.48
CA GLN A 27 16.82 22.86 -8.53
C GLN A 27 16.52 21.36 -8.33
N GLU A 28 17.43 20.52 -8.79
CA GLU A 28 17.37 19.08 -8.60
C GLU A 28 18.78 18.56 -8.25
N SER A 29 18.89 17.84 -7.15
CA SER A 29 20.15 17.19 -6.74
C SER A 29 20.21 15.80 -7.35
N ASP A 30 21.40 15.41 -7.81
CA ASP A 30 21.65 14.04 -8.21
C ASP A 30 21.73 13.12 -6.98
N ILE A 31 20.82 12.18 -6.86
CA ILE A 31 20.77 11.21 -5.76
C ILE A 31 21.46 9.88 -6.11
N SER A 32 21.99 9.75 -7.32
CA SER A 32 22.58 8.50 -7.83
C SER A 32 23.85 8.08 -7.09
N ASP A 33 24.54 9.00 -6.40
CA ASP A 33 25.67 8.68 -5.54
C ASP A 33 25.26 7.88 -4.28
N THR A 34 24.02 8.06 -3.83
CA THR A 34 23.49 7.43 -2.61
C THR A 34 22.57 6.24 -2.92
N PHE A 35 21.79 6.33 -4.00
CA PHE A 35 20.78 5.34 -4.35
C PHE A 35 21.04 4.71 -5.71
N ASP A 36 20.88 3.37 -5.76
CA ASP A 36 20.77 2.60 -6.98
C ASP A 36 19.28 2.36 -7.24
N PHE A 37 18.68 3.23 -8.04
CA PHE A 37 17.25 3.25 -8.28
C PHE A 37 16.83 2.27 -9.37
N GLN A 38 15.77 1.54 -9.09
CA GLN A 38 15.12 0.61 -10.02
C GLN A 38 13.61 0.91 -10.04
N PRO A 39 13.00 1.27 -11.17
CA PRO A 39 11.56 1.48 -11.23
C PRO A 39 10.81 0.17 -11.00
N TRP A 40 9.64 0.28 -10.35
CA TRP A 40 8.71 -0.83 -10.31
C TRP A 40 8.23 -1.18 -11.72
N VAL A 41 8.09 -2.47 -11.97
CA VAL A 41 7.36 -2.98 -13.14
C VAL A 41 6.15 -3.73 -12.62
N SER A 42 4.96 -3.28 -12.97
CA SER A 42 3.69 -3.85 -12.49
C SER A 42 3.64 -5.36 -12.63
N GLU A 43 3.24 -6.02 -11.56
CA GLU A 43 3.09 -7.49 -11.43
C GLU A 43 4.39 -8.28 -11.67
N ARG A 44 5.54 -7.61 -11.69
CA ARG A 44 6.85 -8.26 -11.80
C ARG A 44 7.53 -8.33 -10.44
N PRO A 45 7.76 -9.54 -9.89
CA PRO A 45 8.38 -9.70 -8.59
C PRO A 45 9.84 -9.26 -8.57
N VAL A 46 10.23 -8.62 -7.48
CA VAL A 46 11.62 -8.25 -7.17
C VAL A 46 12.05 -9.00 -5.92
N GLN A 47 13.23 -9.62 -6.00
CA GLN A 47 13.77 -10.41 -4.90
C GLN A 47 14.63 -9.56 -3.97
N PHE A 48 14.40 -9.70 -2.68
CA PHE A 48 15.21 -9.16 -1.59
C PHE A 48 15.68 -10.30 -0.69
N GLU A 49 16.54 -10.00 0.27
CA GLU A 49 16.95 -10.99 1.26
C GLU A 49 15.74 -11.41 2.11
N GLY A 50 15.39 -12.69 2.05
CA GLY A 50 14.29 -13.29 2.81
C GLY A 50 12.89 -13.11 2.24
N VAL A 51 12.67 -12.17 1.31
CA VAL A 51 11.33 -11.89 0.79
C VAL A 51 11.31 -11.59 -0.71
N GLN A 52 10.17 -11.77 -1.33
CA GLN A 52 9.83 -11.28 -2.67
C GLN A 52 8.79 -10.17 -2.56
N VAL A 53 8.96 -9.08 -3.29
CA VAL A 53 8.00 -7.98 -3.36
C VAL A 53 7.46 -7.87 -4.77
N THR A 54 6.13 -7.93 -4.93
CA THR A 54 5.45 -7.75 -6.20
C THR A 54 4.60 -6.49 -6.15
N PRO A 55 4.89 -5.47 -7.00
CA PRO A 55 4.06 -4.27 -7.10
C PRO A 55 2.85 -4.53 -7.99
N PHE A 56 1.68 -4.10 -7.57
CA PHE A 56 0.44 -4.14 -8.35
C PHE A 56 -0.04 -2.72 -8.62
N PRO A 57 -0.41 -2.36 -9.85
CA PRO A 57 -0.88 -1.03 -10.16
C PRO A 57 -2.23 -0.78 -9.47
N VAL A 58 -2.40 0.39 -8.88
CA VAL A 58 -3.64 0.79 -8.20
C VAL A 58 -4.14 2.13 -8.72
N VAL A 59 -5.38 2.48 -8.37
CA VAL A 59 -6.07 3.66 -8.90
C VAL A 59 -5.95 4.82 -7.91
N HIS A 60 -5.10 5.78 -8.23
CA HIS A 60 -4.92 7.00 -7.43
C HIS A 60 -4.51 8.16 -8.36
N PRO A 61 -4.83 9.45 -8.05
CA PRO A 61 -4.47 10.59 -8.91
C PRO A 61 -2.97 10.87 -9.10
N ALA A 62 -2.08 10.07 -8.54
CA ALA A 62 -0.65 10.12 -8.84
C ALA A 62 -0.37 9.51 -10.22
N ALA A 63 0.73 9.92 -10.86
CA ALA A 63 1.11 9.42 -12.19
C ALA A 63 1.35 7.90 -12.19
N GLU A 64 1.78 7.34 -11.07
CA GLU A 64 2.08 5.92 -10.89
C GLU A 64 1.93 5.56 -9.41
N SER A 65 1.06 4.61 -9.10
CA SER A 65 0.77 4.15 -7.73
C SER A 65 0.69 2.63 -7.69
N HIS A 66 1.19 2.04 -6.60
CA HIS A 66 1.25 0.59 -6.44
C HIS A 66 0.83 0.14 -5.04
N ALA A 67 0.05 -0.95 -5.01
CA ALA A 67 0.02 -1.83 -3.85
C ALA A 67 1.26 -2.75 -3.87
N LEU A 68 1.71 -3.17 -2.71
CA LEU A 68 2.87 -4.04 -2.56
C LEU A 68 2.47 -5.35 -1.90
N ARG A 69 2.68 -6.46 -2.60
CA ARG A 69 2.56 -7.81 -2.06
C ARG A 69 3.94 -8.31 -1.66
N VAL A 70 4.13 -8.63 -0.38
CA VAL A 70 5.37 -9.16 0.19
C VAL A 70 5.15 -10.61 0.57
N GLU A 71 5.97 -11.51 0.04
CA GLU A 71 5.94 -12.93 0.31
C GLU A 71 7.28 -13.39 0.91
N GLU A 72 7.23 -14.03 2.08
CA GLU A 72 8.41 -14.54 2.77
C GLU A 72 8.85 -15.88 2.19
N TYR A 73 10.15 -16.01 1.91
CA TYR A 73 10.72 -17.29 1.48
C TYR A 73 10.70 -18.32 2.61
N GLY A 74 10.40 -19.56 2.27
CA GLY A 74 10.42 -20.68 3.21
C GLY A 74 9.09 -20.92 3.91
N THR A 75 8.38 -19.87 4.35
CA THR A 75 7.05 -20.00 4.97
C THR A 75 5.91 -19.81 3.98
N GLY A 76 6.13 -19.00 2.92
CA GLY A 76 5.09 -18.57 2.00
C GLY A 76 4.08 -17.60 2.62
N ARG A 77 4.40 -17.00 3.77
CA ARG A 77 3.56 -15.99 4.42
C ARG A 77 3.50 -14.73 3.58
N VAL A 78 2.32 -14.14 3.52
CA VAL A 78 2.03 -13.01 2.65
C VAL A 78 1.46 -11.83 3.44
N ILE A 79 2.09 -10.68 3.27
CA ILE A 79 1.56 -9.39 3.70
C ILE A 79 1.32 -8.54 2.45
N THR A 80 0.16 -7.88 2.38
CA THR A 80 -0.12 -6.92 1.31
C THR A 80 -0.43 -5.55 1.90
N TYR A 81 0.15 -4.50 1.30
CA TYR A 81 -0.12 -3.10 1.59
C TYR A 81 -0.79 -2.45 0.39
N SER A 82 -1.94 -1.80 0.59
CA SER A 82 -2.72 -1.23 -0.50
C SER A 82 -2.06 -0.03 -1.19
N GLY A 83 -1.25 0.75 -0.47
CA GLY A 83 -1.02 2.15 -0.85
C GLY A 83 -2.32 2.95 -0.79
N ASP A 84 -2.29 4.22 -1.22
CA ASP A 84 -3.48 5.04 -1.41
C ASP A 84 -4.13 4.66 -2.73
N THR A 85 -5.43 4.32 -2.72
CA THR A 85 -6.12 3.79 -3.89
C THR A 85 -7.63 3.85 -3.78
N GLY A 86 -8.30 4.06 -4.90
CA GLY A 86 -9.71 3.68 -5.07
C GLY A 86 -9.87 2.16 -5.28
N TYR A 87 -11.13 1.73 -5.41
CA TYR A 87 -11.44 0.32 -5.65
C TYR A 87 -10.87 -0.16 -6.99
N SER A 88 -10.16 -1.28 -6.98
CA SER A 88 -9.60 -1.88 -8.18
C SER A 88 -9.46 -3.40 -8.09
N GLU A 89 -9.68 -4.08 -9.22
CA GLU A 89 -9.45 -5.54 -9.32
C GLU A 89 -7.97 -5.91 -9.12
N SER A 90 -7.07 -5.01 -9.47
CA SER A 90 -5.64 -5.23 -9.26
C SER A 90 -5.29 -5.31 -7.78
N LEU A 91 -5.95 -4.50 -6.93
CA LEU A 91 -5.78 -4.58 -5.49
C LEU A 91 -6.30 -5.91 -4.91
N ILE A 92 -7.42 -6.42 -5.44
CA ILE A 92 -7.94 -7.75 -5.06
C ILE A 92 -6.91 -8.83 -5.40
N ARG A 93 -6.30 -8.76 -6.59
CA ARG A 93 -5.23 -9.71 -6.97
C ARG A 93 -4.01 -9.59 -6.09
N ALA A 94 -3.59 -8.37 -5.74
CA ALA A 94 -2.47 -8.13 -4.84
C ALA A 94 -2.70 -8.78 -3.46
N ALA A 95 -3.92 -8.63 -2.93
CA ALA A 95 -4.30 -9.13 -1.62
C ALA A 95 -4.68 -10.62 -1.60
N ALA A 96 -4.77 -11.29 -2.77
CA ALA A 96 -5.26 -12.67 -2.85
C ALA A 96 -4.57 -13.61 -1.86
N GLY A 97 -5.35 -14.16 -0.92
CA GLY A 97 -4.89 -15.11 0.11
C GLY A 97 -3.86 -14.57 1.10
N ALA A 98 -3.72 -13.24 1.24
CA ALA A 98 -2.77 -12.66 2.17
C ALA A 98 -3.07 -13.06 3.63
N ASP A 99 -2.03 -13.31 4.41
CA ASP A 99 -2.15 -13.53 5.85
C ASP A 99 -2.56 -12.23 6.56
N ILE A 100 -1.94 -11.11 6.15
CA ILE A 100 -2.31 -9.76 6.60
C ILE A 100 -2.49 -8.85 5.38
N PHE A 101 -3.59 -8.12 5.36
CA PHE A 101 -3.83 -7.07 4.39
C PHE A 101 -3.95 -5.72 5.11
N LEU A 102 -2.90 -4.88 4.96
CA LEU A 102 -2.94 -3.49 5.39
C LEU A 102 -3.63 -2.67 4.30
N CYS A 103 -4.86 -2.27 4.56
CA CYS A 103 -5.70 -1.57 3.59
C CYS A 103 -6.08 -0.18 4.07
N GLU A 104 -5.92 0.81 3.21
CA GLU A 104 -6.39 2.16 3.47
C GLU A 104 -7.91 2.23 3.62
N ALA A 105 -8.41 3.22 4.36
CA ALA A 105 -9.82 3.57 4.45
C ALA A 105 -10.02 5.08 4.74
N ALA A 106 -9.39 5.92 3.92
CA ALA A 106 -9.35 7.37 4.16
C ALA A 106 -10.74 8.04 4.05
N TRP A 107 -11.69 7.47 3.30
CA TRP A 107 -13.04 8.01 3.20
C TRP A 107 -13.92 7.76 4.44
N GLY A 108 -13.44 7.03 5.43
CA GLY A 108 -14.25 6.69 6.60
C GLY A 108 -15.17 5.49 6.35
N PRO A 109 -16.36 5.41 6.97
CA PRO A 109 -17.22 4.22 6.87
C PRO A 109 -17.69 3.89 5.46
N THR A 110 -18.10 4.92 4.67
CA THR A 110 -18.62 4.77 3.29
C THR A 110 -17.97 5.77 2.34
N ALA A 111 -18.01 5.47 1.03
CA ALA A 111 -17.50 6.34 -0.02
C ALA A 111 -18.59 7.24 -0.66
N ASP A 112 -19.74 7.39 -0.02
CA ASP A 112 -20.86 8.17 -0.55
C ASP A 112 -20.46 9.62 -0.85
N GLY A 113 -20.64 10.04 -2.10
CA GLY A 113 -20.30 11.38 -2.57
C GLY A 113 -18.79 11.67 -2.65
N ARG A 114 -17.93 10.66 -2.57
CA ARG A 114 -16.47 10.77 -2.69
C ARG A 114 -15.98 10.38 -4.09
N PRO A 115 -14.85 10.93 -4.56
CA PRO A 115 -14.20 10.46 -5.78
C PRO A 115 -13.85 8.97 -5.69
N ALA A 116 -14.25 8.19 -6.71
CA ALA A 116 -14.08 6.75 -6.73
C ALA A 116 -12.62 6.28 -6.99
N ASP A 117 -11.79 7.15 -7.56
CA ASP A 117 -10.43 6.87 -8.04
C ASP A 117 -9.34 7.45 -7.12
N MET A 118 -9.66 7.72 -5.86
CA MET A 118 -8.73 8.36 -4.94
C MET A 118 -8.46 7.50 -3.71
N HIS A 119 -9.47 7.18 -2.92
CA HIS A 119 -9.34 6.42 -1.69
C HIS A 119 -10.47 5.41 -1.52
N LEU A 120 -10.29 4.50 -0.56
CA LEU A 120 -11.28 3.54 -0.13
C LEU A 120 -12.04 4.02 1.12
N SER A 121 -13.23 3.47 1.29
CA SER A 121 -13.96 3.45 2.55
C SER A 121 -13.70 2.15 3.32
N GLY A 122 -14.07 2.11 4.60
CA GLY A 122 -14.04 0.89 5.40
C GLY A 122 -14.86 -0.24 4.77
N ALA A 123 -16.07 0.06 4.28
CA ALA A 123 -16.90 -0.92 3.59
C ALA A 123 -16.21 -1.50 2.34
N GLU A 124 -15.56 -0.65 1.53
CA GLU A 124 -14.82 -1.12 0.36
C GLU A 124 -13.60 -1.95 0.73
N ALA A 125 -12.83 -1.53 1.75
CA ALA A 125 -11.70 -2.30 2.27
C ALA A 125 -12.14 -3.69 2.75
N GLY A 126 -13.25 -3.79 3.49
CA GLY A 126 -13.84 -5.05 3.93
C GLY A 126 -14.28 -5.92 2.76
N ARG A 127 -14.92 -5.35 1.74
CA ARG A 127 -15.33 -6.06 0.52
C ARG A 127 -14.13 -6.64 -0.23
N ILE A 128 -13.07 -5.83 -0.44
CA ILE A 128 -11.84 -6.28 -1.08
C ILE A 128 -11.21 -7.43 -0.29
N ALA A 129 -11.12 -7.29 1.04
CA ALA A 129 -10.57 -8.32 1.91
C ALA A 129 -11.32 -9.65 1.79
N ARG A 130 -12.67 -9.60 1.75
CA ARG A 130 -13.51 -10.79 1.52
C ARG A 130 -13.26 -11.40 0.14
N GLU A 131 -13.29 -10.59 -0.92
CA GLU A 131 -13.12 -11.07 -2.29
C GLU A 131 -11.72 -11.65 -2.53
N ALA A 132 -10.70 -11.08 -1.90
CA ALA A 132 -9.33 -11.58 -1.94
C ALA A 132 -9.09 -12.80 -1.03
N GLY A 133 -10.00 -13.11 -0.11
CA GLY A 133 -9.84 -14.23 0.83
C GLY A 133 -8.69 -14.05 1.81
N VAL A 134 -8.46 -12.82 2.30
CA VAL A 134 -7.40 -12.55 3.28
C VAL A 134 -7.77 -13.13 4.65
N LYS A 135 -6.77 -13.37 5.50
CA LYS A 135 -7.01 -13.91 6.86
C LYS A 135 -7.31 -12.79 7.85
N THR A 136 -6.52 -11.73 7.84
CA THR A 136 -6.66 -10.58 8.73
C THR A 136 -6.64 -9.30 7.94
N LEU A 137 -7.63 -8.42 8.16
CA LEU A 137 -7.67 -7.08 7.61
C LEU A 137 -7.20 -6.07 8.66
N VAL A 138 -6.14 -5.33 8.35
CA VAL A 138 -5.69 -4.19 9.15
C VAL A 138 -6.07 -2.91 8.41
N VAL A 139 -6.99 -2.14 8.97
CA VAL A 139 -7.42 -0.87 8.38
C VAL A 139 -6.46 0.24 8.79
N VAL A 140 -5.90 0.94 7.80
CA VAL A 140 -4.91 2.01 7.98
C VAL A 140 -5.36 3.28 7.25
N HIS A 141 -4.57 4.36 7.34
CA HIS A 141 -4.81 5.64 6.65
C HIS A 141 -6.19 6.24 6.96
N ILE A 142 -6.72 5.97 8.17
CA ILE A 142 -7.99 6.58 8.61
C ILE A 142 -7.70 8.05 8.95
N GLN A 143 -8.42 8.96 8.30
CA GLN A 143 -8.21 10.39 8.49
C GLN A 143 -8.67 10.83 9.89
N PRO A 144 -7.96 11.75 10.57
CA PRO A 144 -8.23 12.10 11.95
C PRO A 144 -9.61 12.78 12.19
N TRP A 145 -10.26 13.23 11.13
CA TRP A 145 -11.62 13.80 11.17
C TRP A 145 -12.72 12.81 10.84
N THR A 146 -12.40 11.53 10.58
CA THR A 146 -13.38 10.46 10.36
C THR A 146 -13.60 9.66 11.65
N ASP A 147 -14.74 9.02 11.76
CA ASP A 147 -15.02 8.11 12.86
C ASP A 147 -14.31 6.77 12.64
N THR A 148 -13.22 6.56 13.36
CA THR A 148 -12.38 5.36 13.26
C THR A 148 -13.15 4.09 13.63
N ALA A 149 -13.98 4.15 14.69
CA ALA A 149 -14.74 2.98 15.14
C ALA A 149 -15.83 2.61 14.13
N ALA A 150 -16.53 3.60 13.57
CA ALA A 150 -17.52 3.38 12.52
C ALA A 150 -16.87 2.84 11.23
N THR A 151 -15.66 3.32 10.88
CA THR A 151 -14.89 2.83 9.72
C THR A 151 -14.52 1.35 9.87
N ALA A 152 -13.98 0.97 11.03
CA ALA A 152 -13.66 -0.42 11.34
C ALA A 152 -14.91 -1.31 11.37
N ALA A 153 -16.02 -0.82 11.94
CA ALA A 153 -17.29 -1.55 11.95
C ALA A 153 -17.85 -1.79 10.53
N ALA A 154 -17.75 -0.79 9.65
CA ALA A 154 -18.15 -0.94 8.25
C ALA A 154 -17.27 -1.96 7.50
N ALA A 155 -15.97 -1.95 7.73
CA ALA A 155 -15.05 -2.95 7.20
C ALA A 155 -15.40 -4.37 7.69
N ALA A 156 -15.64 -4.53 8.99
CA ALA A 156 -16.01 -5.82 9.59
C ALA A 156 -17.33 -6.37 9.05
N ALA A 157 -18.33 -5.50 8.85
CA ALA A 157 -19.63 -5.89 8.30
C ALA A 157 -19.53 -6.50 6.88
N GLU A 158 -18.60 -5.98 6.06
CA GLU A 158 -18.37 -6.46 4.70
C GLU A 158 -17.40 -7.65 4.64
N PHE A 159 -16.39 -7.66 5.48
CA PHE A 159 -15.35 -8.70 5.47
C PHE A 159 -15.85 -10.01 6.10
N GLY A 160 -16.48 -9.93 7.26
CA GLY A 160 -16.92 -11.11 8.01
C GLY A 160 -15.78 -11.87 8.71
N GLY A 161 -14.58 -11.33 8.72
CA GLY A 161 -13.38 -11.86 9.38
C GLY A 161 -12.80 -10.90 10.42
N GLU A 162 -11.55 -11.13 10.83
CA GLU A 162 -10.87 -10.29 11.81
C GLU A 162 -10.45 -8.93 11.22
N VAL A 163 -10.89 -7.84 11.83
CA VAL A 163 -10.53 -6.47 11.47
C VAL A 163 -9.82 -5.80 12.63
N ILE A 164 -8.63 -5.27 12.37
CA ILE A 164 -7.79 -4.54 13.32
C ILE A 164 -7.63 -3.10 12.83
N ILE A 165 -7.67 -2.15 13.75
CA ILE A 165 -7.26 -0.77 13.47
C ILE A 165 -5.75 -0.69 13.57
N GLY A 166 -5.08 -0.31 12.47
CA GLY A 166 -3.64 -0.15 12.44
C GLY A 166 -3.20 1.13 13.17
N GLU A 167 -2.32 0.96 14.14
CA GLU A 167 -1.76 2.05 14.92
C GLU A 167 -0.24 2.12 14.73
N ALA A 168 0.33 3.32 14.87
CA ALA A 168 1.77 3.51 14.77
C ALA A 168 2.50 2.73 15.89
N GLY A 169 3.47 1.90 15.49
CA GLY A 169 4.22 1.04 16.41
C GLY A 169 3.57 -0.32 16.70
N ALA A 170 2.40 -0.62 16.12
CA ALA A 170 1.81 -1.95 16.20
C ALA A 170 2.71 -3.00 15.53
N VAL A 171 2.79 -4.18 16.13
CA VAL A 171 3.55 -5.32 15.60
C VAL A 171 2.56 -6.47 15.35
N PHE A 172 2.66 -7.07 14.17
CA PHE A 172 1.85 -8.21 13.78
C PHE A 172 2.77 -9.40 13.49
N GLU A 173 2.39 -10.57 13.99
CA GLU A 173 3.05 -11.83 13.68
C GLU A 173 2.21 -12.62 12.66
N VAL A 174 2.84 -13.19 11.65
CA VAL A 174 2.23 -13.98 10.56
C VAL A 174 2.73 -15.41 10.53
#